data_387070d3930ad91bb1a8eaa201cc1ef6
#
_entry.id   387070d3930ad91bb1a8eaa201cc1ef6
#
_cell.length_a   1.000
_cell.length_b   1.000
_cell.length_c   1.000
_cell.angle_alpha   90.00
_cell.angle_beta   90.00
_cell.angle_gamma   90.00
#
_symmetry.space_group_name_H-M   'P 1'
#
loop_
_entity.id
_entity.type
_entity.pdbx_description
1 polymer ?
#
loop_
_entity_poly.entity_id
_entity_poly.type
_entity_poly.pdbx_seq_one_letter_code
_entity_poly.pdbx_strand_id
1 'polypeptide(L)'
;MNSVKFSLTFVLLMACLQGVNSAEFLPSFVVTTAQELSALITGQTAQGTFADGTAVQSKYGADGTLTASAPSFSDAGRWRVEDGRICGSLRKLGEFCNDARLDSGSLYLRRKNGEIVRYEVK
;
A
#
# COMPACT_ATOMS: atom_id res chain seq x y z
N MET A 1 -53.97 11.48 -2.21
CA MET A 1 -53.24 12.48 -2.33
C MET A 1 -52.06 12.63 -1.53
N ASN A 2 -52.01 12.13 -0.48
CA ASN A 2 -50.96 12.38 0.34
C ASN A 2 -49.85 11.45 0.19
N SER A 3 -49.98 10.43 -0.43
CA SER A 3 -48.97 9.45 -0.45
C SER A 3 -47.70 9.80 -1.12
N VAL A 4 -47.72 10.79 -1.80
CA VAL A 4 -46.56 11.17 -2.51
C VAL A 4 -45.34 11.43 -1.76
N LYS A 5 -45.42 11.82 -0.59
CA LYS A 5 -44.29 12.25 0.11
C LYS A 5 -43.35 11.24 0.55
N PHE A 6 -43.75 10.07 0.69
CA PHE A 6 -42.88 9.13 1.24
C PHE A 6 -41.67 8.80 0.50
N SER A 7 -41.72 8.74 -0.75
CA SER A 7 -40.58 8.30 -1.49
C SER A 7 -39.37 9.10 -1.28
N LEU A 8 -39.52 10.28 -0.84
CA LEU A 8 -38.38 11.09 -0.69
C LEU A 8 -37.44 10.62 0.33
N THR A 9 -37.89 9.96 1.30
CA THR A 9 -37.03 9.62 2.37
C THR A 9 -36.02 8.61 2.00
N PHE A 10 -36.29 7.78 1.08
CA PHE A 10 -35.35 6.84 0.73
C PHE A 10 -34.09 7.34 0.25
N VAL A 11 -34.12 8.31 -0.52
CA VAL A 11 -32.98 8.86 -1.14
C VAL A 11 -31.91 9.19 -0.19
N LEU A 12 -32.29 9.62 0.95
CA LEU A 12 -31.34 10.04 1.90
C LEU A 12 -30.48 8.95 2.40
N LEU A 13 -31.04 7.81 2.52
CA LEU A 13 -30.30 6.76 3.07
C LEU A 13 -29.15 6.36 2.24
N MET A 14 -29.28 6.53 0.97
CA MET A 14 -28.24 6.11 0.13
C MET A 14 -26.99 6.88 0.33
N ALA A 15 -27.13 8.09 0.63
CA ALA A 15 -25.98 8.93 0.77
C ALA A 15 -25.09 8.51 1.89
N CYS A 16 -25.64 7.89 2.87
CA CYS A 16 -24.84 7.57 4.01
C CYS A 16 -23.87 6.48 3.77
N LEU A 17 -24.06 5.74 2.75
CA LEU A 17 -23.21 4.64 2.52
C LEU A 17 -21.88 4.97 1.99
N GLN A 18 -21.67 6.17 1.65
CA GLN A 18 -20.44 6.50 1.09
C GLN A 18 -19.37 6.90 1.96
N GLY A 19 -19.48 6.83 3.15
CA GLY A 19 -18.50 7.36 4.01
C GLY A 19 -17.35 6.50 4.30
N VAL A 20 -17.40 5.26 3.97
CA VAL A 20 -16.41 4.41 4.44
C VAL A 20 -15.72 3.66 3.41
N ASN A 21 -14.46 3.74 3.33
CA ASN A 21 -13.76 2.94 2.45
C ASN A 21 -12.33 3.16 2.52
N SER A 22 -11.54 2.22 2.18
CA SER A 22 -10.13 2.36 2.12
C SER A 22 -9.78 2.87 0.75
N ALA A 23 -8.58 3.36 0.61
CA ALA A 23 -8.10 3.82 -0.66
C ALA A 23 -7.99 2.67 -1.65
N GLU A 24 -8.21 2.97 -2.90
CA GLU A 24 -8.11 2.00 -3.96
C GLU A 24 -7.05 2.42 -4.94
N PHE A 25 -6.40 1.45 -5.57
CA PHE A 25 -5.45 1.75 -6.62
C PHE A 25 -6.19 2.30 -7.82
N LEU A 26 -5.58 3.24 -8.51
CA LEU A 26 -6.16 3.78 -9.72
C LEU A 26 -6.12 2.73 -10.83
N PRO A 27 -7.06 2.77 -11.76
CA PRO A 27 -7.11 1.78 -12.85
C PRO A 27 -5.85 1.75 -13.71
N SER A 28 -5.12 2.85 -13.78
CA SER A 28 -3.90 2.91 -14.58
C SER A 28 -2.73 2.18 -13.92
N PHE A 29 -2.86 1.82 -12.64
CA PHE A 29 -1.77 1.16 -11.93
C PHE A 29 -1.71 -0.30 -12.37
N VAL A 30 -0.52 -0.77 -12.66
CA VAL A 30 -0.32 -2.09 -13.23
C VAL A 30 0.05 -3.11 -12.17
N VAL A 31 -0.61 -4.25 -12.19
CA VAL A 31 -0.28 -5.37 -11.32
C VAL A 31 0.95 -6.04 -11.89
N THR A 32 1.93 -6.33 -11.04
CA THR A 32 3.19 -6.92 -11.47
C THR A 32 3.30 -8.36 -11.03
N THR A 33 4.11 -9.12 -11.74
CA THR A 33 4.43 -10.48 -11.32
C THR A 33 5.48 -10.43 -10.22
N ALA A 34 5.64 -11.54 -9.52
CA ALA A 34 6.69 -11.65 -8.51
C ALA A 34 8.06 -11.40 -9.13
N GLN A 35 8.29 -11.91 -10.32
CA GLN A 35 9.56 -11.75 -10.98
C GLN A 35 9.85 -10.28 -11.30
N GLU A 36 8.87 -9.56 -11.78
CA GLU A 36 9.03 -8.15 -12.09
C GLU A 36 9.29 -7.33 -10.83
N LEU A 37 8.58 -7.64 -9.75
CA LEU A 37 8.79 -6.95 -8.50
C LEU A 37 10.19 -7.24 -7.95
N SER A 38 10.62 -8.49 -8.02
CA SER A 38 11.93 -8.86 -7.54
C SER A 38 13.02 -8.12 -8.32
N ALA A 39 12.88 -8.03 -9.63
CA ALA A 39 13.86 -7.35 -10.46
C ALA A 39 13.93 -5.87 -10.12
N LEU A 40 12.80 -5.28 -9.76
CA LEU A 40 12.75 -3.86 -9.44
C LEU A 40 13.39 -3.54 -8.10
N ILE A 41 13.16 -4.36 -7.08
CA ILE A 41 13.53 -3.97 -5.73
C ILE A 41 14.79 -4.64 -5.17
N THR A 42 15.27 -5.72 -5.77
CA THR A 42 16.43 -6.42 -5.23
C THR A 42 17.64 -5.51 -5.19
N GLY A 43 18.22 -5.35 -4.01
CA GLY A 43 19.38 -4.48 -3.82
C GLY A 43 19.06 -2.99 -3.81
N GLN A 44 17.78 -2.63 -3.82
CA GLN A 44 17.37 -1.24 -3.94
C GLN A 44 16.75 -0.73 -2.64
N THR A 45 16.61 0.59 -2.57
CA THR A 45 15.97 1.24 -1.44
C THR A 45 14.70 1.93 -1.94
N ALA A 46 13.58 1.71 -1.25
CA ALA A 46 12.32 2.36 -1.56
C ALA A 46 12.06 3.45 -0.52
N GLN A 47 11.80 4.66 -0.98
CA GLN A 47 11.56 5.81 -0.10
C GLN A 47 10.18 6.38 -0.35
N GLY A 48 9.45 6.63 0.71
CA GLY A 48 8.10 7.18 0.59
C GLY A 48 7.76 8.04 1.80
N THR A 49 6.58 8.63 1.76
CA THR A 49 6.08 9.44 2.86
C THR A 49 4.64 9.03 3.13
N PHE A 50 4.35 8.74 4.37
CA PHE A 50 2.99 8.40 4.77
C PHE A 50 2.11 9.65 4.77
N ALA A 51 0.81 9.45 4.79
CA ALA A 51 -0.13 10.57 4.77
C ALA A 51 0.07 11.53 5.94
N ASP A 52 0.57 11.04 7.06
CA ASP A 52 0.82 11.88 8.23
C ASP A 52 2.15 12.62 8.16
N GLY A 53 2.87 12.51 7.05
CA GLY A 53 4.13 13.22 6.88
C GLY A 53 5.36 12.41 7.27
N THR A 54 5.20 11.19 7.79
CA THR A 54 6.34 10.39 8.21
C THR A 54 7.11 9.87 7.01
N ALA A 55 8.39 10.18 6.93
CA ALA A 55 9.25 9.68 5.88
C ALA A 55 9.68 8.25 6.23
N VAL A 56 9.57 7.34 5.28
CA VAL A 56 9.91 5.94 5.51
C VAL A 56 10.81 5.41 4.41
N GLN A 57 11.61 4.43 4.76
CA GLN A 57 12.56 3.86 3.85
C GLN A 57 12.64 2.36 4.07
N SER A 58 12.64 1.59 3.00
CA SER A 58 12.81 0.14 3.05
C SER A 58 13.97 -0.25 2.16
N LYS A 59 14.93 -0.96 2.71
CA LYS A 59 16.08 -1.41 1.95
C LYS A 59 15.94 -2.91 1.75
N TYR A 60 15.88 -3.31 0.47
CA TYR A 60 15.67 -4.70 0.11
C TYR A 60 16.99 -5.31 -0.28
N GLY A 61 17.66 -5.97 0.64
CA GLY A 61 18.96 -6.56 0.37
C GLY A 61 18.90 -7.70 -0.62
N ALA A 62 19.95 -7.82 -1.42
CA ALA A 62 20.03 -8.90 -2.40
C ALA A 62 20.06 -10.27 -1.76
N ASP A 63 20.44 -10.34 -0.50
CA ASP A 63 20.49 -11.58 0.25
C ASP A 63 19.16 -11.91 0.93
N GLY A 64 18.12 -11.14 0.66
CA GLY A 64 16.80 -11.37 1.24
C GLY A 64 16.56 -10.64 2.55
N THR A 65 17.49 -9.80 2.99
CA THR A 65 17.28 -9.03 4.22
C THR A 65 16.47 -7.78 3.93
N LEU A 66 15.69 -7.36 4.91
CA LEU A 66 14.90 -6.14 4.83
C LEU A 66 15.22 -5.26 6.01
N THR A 67 15.48 -3.98 5.74
CA THR A 67 15.62 -2.99 6.80
C THR A 67 14.59 -1.91 6.56
N ALA A 68 13.75 -1.65 7.54
CA ALA A 68 12.73 -0.62 7.46
C ALA A 68 13.07 0.47 8.47
N SER A 69 12.99 1.73 8.07
CA SER A 69 13.35 2.84 8.95
C SER A 69 12.46 4.04 8.75
N ALA A 70 12.30 4.80 9.82
CA ALA A 70 11.61 6.08 9.87
C ALA A 70 12.36 6.91 10.91
N PRO A 71 12.06 8.19 11.07
CA PRO A 71 12.85 9.03 11.97
C PRO A 71 13.00 8.50 13.39
N SER A 72 11.95 7.86 13.90
CA SER A 72 11.99 7.36 15.28
C SER A 72 11.85 5.87 15.37
N PHE A 73 12.06 5.15 14.30
CA PHE A 73 11.79 3.73 14.30
C PHE A 73 12.68 3.01 13.31
N SER A 74 13.17 1.85 13.67
CA SER A 74 13.82 0.98 12.71
C SER A 74 13.54 -0.47 13.06
N ASP A 75 13.54 -1.32 12.06
CA ASP A 75 13.25 -2.73 12.20
C ASP A 75 14.01 -3.49 11.12
N ALA A 76 14.20 -4.75 11.32
CA ALA A 76 14.93 -5.57 10.37
C ALA A 76 14.32 -6.96 10.30
N GLY A 77 14.47 -7.60 9.15
CA GLY A 77 13.94 -8.93 8.93
C GLY A 77 14.25 -9.42 7.53
N ARG A 78 13.27 -10.03 6.90
CA ARG A 78 13.45 -10.60 5.56
C ARG A 78 12.29 -10.22 4.67
N TRP A 79 12.53 -10.21 3.37
CA TRP A 79 11.50 -9.88 2.38
C TRP A 79 11.37 -10.98 1.34
N ARG A 80 10.22 -11.02 0.73
CA ARG A 80 9.95 -11.85 -0.43
C ARG A 80 8.87 -11.18 -1.27
N VAL A 81 8.69 -11.62 -2.49
CA VAL A 81 7.64 -11.09 -3.36
C VAL A 81 6.68 -12.19 -3.76
N GLU A 82 5.48 -11.79 -4.07
CA GLU A 82 4.45 -12.63 -4.66
C GLU A 82 3.87 -11.83 -5.82
N ASP A 83 3.06 -12.46 -6.66
CA ASP A 83 2.41 -11.73 -7.75
C ASP A 83 1.58 -10.61 -7.15
N GLY A 84 1.87 -9.38 -7.51
CA GLY A 84 1.13 -8.23 -7.03
C GLY A 84 1.36 -7.86 -5.58
N ARG A 85 2.35 -8.45 -4.87
CA ARG A 85 2.55 -8.13 -3.47
C ARG A 85 4.01 -8.20 -3.05
N ILE A 86 4.38 -7.36 -2.10
CA ILE A 86 5.66 -7.45 -1.43
C ILE A 86 5.38 -7.85 0.01
N CYS A 87 6.01 -8.91 0.45
CA CYS A 87 5.76 -9.49 1.76
C CYS A 87 7.06 -9.57 2.56
N GLY A 88 6.94 -9.83 3.83
CA GLY A 88 8.12 -10.03 4.65
C GLY A 88 7.78 -10.32 6.10
N SER A 89 8.84 -10.44 6.88
CA SER A 89 8.72 -10.65 8.30
C SER A 89 9.73 -9.76 8.99
N LEU A 90 9.27 -8.87 9.84
CA LEU A 90 10.11 -7.95 10.59
C LEU A 90 10.10 -8.35 12.06
N ARG A 91 11.22 -8.13 12.75
CA ARG A 91 11.31 -8.57 14.13
C ARG A 91 10.32 -7.91 15.06
N LYS A 92 10.11 -6.61 14.89
CA LYS A 92 9.22 -5.85 15.77
C LYS A 92 7.80 -5.84 15.26
N LEU A 93 7.62 -5.63 13.96
CA LEU A 93 6.29 -5.48 13.39
C LEU A 93 5.64 -6.79 12.96
N GLY A 94 6.42 -7.86 12.82
CA GLY A 94 5.87 -9.16 12.43
C GLY A 94 5.74 -9.32 10.94
N GLU A 95 4.87 -10.23 10.53
CA GLU A 95 4.69 -10.54 9.13
C GLU A 95 3.77 -9.56 8.45
N PHE A 96 4.03 -9.31 7.17
CA PHE A 96 3.20 -8.39 6.39
C PHE A 96 3.16 -8.83 4.93
N CYS A 97 2.11 -8.42 4.23
CA CYS A 97 2.03 -8.50 2.78
C CYS A 97 1.28 -7.27 2.32
N ASN A 98 1.94 -6.46 1.50
CA ASN A 98 1.33 -5.24 0.99
C ASN A 98 1.10 -5.37 -0.50
N ASP A 99 -0.11 -5.08 -0.95
CA ASP A 99 -0.40 -5.09 -2.38
C ASP A 99 0.47 -4.03 -3.06
N ALA A 100 1.03 -4.38 -4.19
CA ALA A 100 1.97 -3.55 -4.92
C ALA A 100 1.49 -3.31 -6.34
N ARG A 101 1.65 -2.08 -6.81
CA ARG A 101 1.31 -1.72 -8.19
C ARG A 101 2.37 -0.77 -8.72
N LEU A 102 2.50 -0.72 -10.02
CA LEU A 102 3.41 0.21 -10.67
C LEU A 102 2.63 1.21 -11.51
N ASP A 103 3.11 2.43 -11.54
CA ASP A 103 2.57 3.44 -12.44
C ASP A 103 3.67 4.45 -12.72
N SER A 104 3.98 4.66 -14.00
CA SER A 104 4.94 5.66 -14.44
C SER A 104 6.29 5.57 -13.70
N GLY A 105 6.74 4.35 -13.45
CA GLY A 105 8.03 4.14 -12.83
C GLY A 105 8.06 4.23 -11.32
N SER A 106 6.94 4.54 -10.70
CA SER A 106 6.86 4.57 -9.25
C SER A 106 6.20 3.30 -8.72
N LEU A 107 6.59 2.91 -7.52
CA LEU A 107 6.02 1.77 -6.84
C LEU A 107 4.99 2.28 -5.84
N TYR A 108 3.81 1.68 -5.85
CA TYR A 108 2.76 2.03 -4.91
C TYR A 108 2.45 0.81 -4.06
N LEU A 109 2.45 0.97 -2.76
CA LEU A 109 2.13 -0.11 -1.84
C LEU A 109 0.92 0.29 -0.99
N ARG A 110 0.00 -0.65 -0.79
CA ARG A 110 -1.13 -0.40 0.08
C ARG A 110 -0.83 -0.99 1.45
N ARG A 111 -0.83 -0.14 2.45
CA ARG A 111 -0.52 -0.53 3.82
C ARG A 111 -1.68 -1.29 4.43
N LYS A 112 -1.43 -1.95 5.55
CA LYS A 112 -2.43 -2.70 6.25
C LYS A 112 -3.65 -1.86 6.61
N ASN A 113 -3.46 -0.57 6.88
CA ASN A 113 -4.56 0.32 7.22
C ASN A 113 -5.31 0.84 5.99
N GLY A 114 -4.97 0.38 4.79
CA GLY A 114 -5.64 0.78 3.56
C GLY A 114 -5.00 1.95 2.85
N GLU A 115 -4.04 2.60 3.46
CA GLU A 115 -3.38 3.76 2.84
C GLU A 115 -2.48 3.30 1.70
N ILE A 116 -2.51 4.01 0.58
CA ILE A 116 -1.62 3.74 -0.55
C ILE A 116 -0.50 4.76 -0.53
N VAL A 117 0.73 4.28 -0.50
CA VAL A 117 1.90 5.13 -0.42
C VAL A 117 2.73 4.96 -1.68
N ARG A 118 3.16 6.09 -2.24
CA ARG A 118 4.04 6.08 -3.40
C ARG A 118 5.48 6.01 -2.93
N TYR A 119 6.24 5.11 -3.53
CA TYR A 119 7.65 4.96 -3.21
C TYR A 119 8.52 5.18 -4.44
N GLU A 120 9.65 5.84 -4.24
CA GLU A 120 10.67 5.92 -5.26
C GLU A 120 11.70 4.86 -4.95
N VAL A 121 12.09 4.09 -5.96
CA VAL A 121 13.02 2.99 -5.80
C VAL A 121 14.35 3.38 -6.45
N LYS A 122 15.43 3.30 -5.71
CA LYS A 122 16.76 3.62 -6.26
C LYS A 122 17.88 2.85 -5.58
#